data_6f7cb0f40724ab3f028919e7de8cff69
#
_entry.id   6f7cb0f40724ab3f028919e7de8cff69
#
_cell.length_a   1.000
_cell.length_b   1.000
_cell.length_c   1.000
_cell.angle_alpha   90.00
_cell.angle_beta   90.00
_cell.angle_gamma   90.00
#
_symmetry.space_group_name_H-M   'P 1'
#
loop_
_entity.id
_entity.type
_entity.pdbx_description
1 polymer ?
#
loop_
_entity_poly.entity_id
_entity_poly.type
_entity_poly.pdbx_seq_one_letter_code
_entity_poly.pdbx_strand_id
1 'polypeptide(L)'
;QKQLRIDSIVQEVERRIAKNADSRVIFEGDPAWKLILAGPVASIIAQKYGKPTFIYKKMDTESCGSVRSLKEGENSVEAMSSCKDILITYGGHAKASGFRIKNENLEEFKICLRAYFEKLETRNIEK
;
A
#
# COMPACT_ATOMS: atom_id res chain seq x y z
N GLN A 1 21.04 -0.25 -12.83
CA GLN A 1 21.03 -1.16 -11.71
C GLN A 1 19.83 -0.92 -10.82
N LYS A 2 19.60 0.34 -10.49
CA LYS A 2 18.43 0.73 -9.74
C LYS A 2 17.16 0.35 -10.50
N GLN A 3 17.17 0.56 -11.81
CA GLN A 3 16.02 0.25 -12.66
C GLN A 3 15.75 -1.26 -12.69
N LEU A 4 16.80 -2.09 -12.75
CA LEU A 4 16.63 -3.54 -12.72
C LEU A 4 15.98 -3.99 -11.42
N ARG A 5 16.37 -3.40 -10.29
CA ARG A 5 15.79 -3.75 -9.01
C ARG A 5 14.32 -3.35 -8.93
N ILE A 6 13.99 -2.16 -9.44
CA ILE A 6 12.60 -1.70 -9.49
C ILE A 6 11.78 -2.66 -10.35
N ASP A 7 12.28 -2.99 -11.53
CA ASP A 7 11.57 -3.90 -12.44
C ASP A 7 11.33 -5.26 -11.80
N SER A 8 12.33 -5.77 -11.09
CA SER A 8 12.26 -7.06 -10.43
C SER A 8 11.17 -7.07 -9.36
N ILE A 9 11.11 -6.01 -8.55
CA ILE A 9 10.09 -5.88 -7.51
C ILE A 9 8.71 -5.72 -8.13
N VAL A 10 8.60 -4.91 -9.18
CA VAL A 10 7.33 -4.72 -9.88
C VAL A 10 6.81 -6.06 -10.39
N GLN A 11 7.67 -6.87 -11.02
CA GLN A 11 7.27 -8.18 -11.50
C GLN A 11 6.77 -9.09 -10.39
N GLU A 12 7.45 -9.08 -9.24
CA GLU A 12 7.02 -9.89 -8.10
C GLU A 12 5.68 -9.40 -7.55
N VAL A 13 5.48 -8.10 -7.45
CA VAL A 13 4.21 -7.54 -7.00
C VAL A 13 3.09 -7.94 -7.96
N GLU A 14 3.35 -7.85 -9.25
CA GLU A 14 2.34 -8.23 -10.26
C GLU A 14 1.97 -9.70 -10.15
N ARG A 15 2.94 -10.56 -9.88
CA ARG A 15 2.68 -11.98 -9.69
C ARG A 15 1.74 -12.20 -8.50
N ARG A 16 1.95 -11.45 -7.42
CA ARG A 16 1.11 -11.56 -6.23
C ARG A 16 -0.27 -10.96 -6.43
N ILE A 17 -0.35 -9.87 -7.19
CA ILE A 17 -1.64 -9.23 -7.52
C ILE A 17 -2.55 -10.20 -8.26
N ALA A 18 -2.00 -11.01 -9.15
CA ALA A 18 -2.78 -11.97 -9.91
C ALA A 18 -3.55 -12.94 -9.01
N LYS A 19 -3.04 -13.19 -7.81
CA LYS A 19 -3.70 -14.06 -6.83
C LYS A 19 -4.77 -13.35 -6.01
N ASN A 20 -4.77 -12.01 -6.04
CA ASN A 20 -5.67 -11.19 -5.22
C ASN A 20 -6.35 -10.12 -6.07
N ALA A 21 -6.77 -10.48 -7.28
CA ALA A 21 -7.28 -9.53 -8.26
C ALA A 21 -8.52 -8.76 -7.79
N ASP A 22 -9.29 -9.34 -6.88
CA ASP A 22 -10.54 -8.72 -6.40
C ASP A 22 -10.33 -7.63 -5.34
N SER A 23 -9.11 -7.51 -4.81
CA SER A 23 -8.86 -6.52 -3.77
C SER A 23 -8.88 -5.11 -4.33
N ARG A 24 -9.50 -4.18 -3.60
CA ARG A 24 -9.55 -2.75 -3.95
C ARG A 24 -8.26 -2.03 -3.62
N VAL A 25 -7.38 -2.65 -2.86
CA VAL A 25 -6.12 -2.07 -2.44
C VAL A 25 -5.01 -3.08 -2.69
N ILE A 26 -3.85 -2.59 -3.11
CA ILE A 26 -2.67 -3.43 -3.30
C ILE A 26 -1.79 -3.25 -2.07
N PHE A 27 -1.47 -4.35 -1.39
CA PHE A 27 -0.74 -4.33 -0.13
C PHE A 27 0.27 -5.48 -0.13
N GLU A 28 1.53 -5.16 -0.44
CA GLU A 28 2.56 -6.18 -0.57
C GLU A 28 3.86 -5.71 0.08
N GLY A 29 4.58 -6.65 0.66
CA GLY A 29 5.84 -6.35 1.29
C GLY A 29 6.74 -7.57 1.33
N ASP A 30 8.02 -7.34 1.58
CA ASP A 30 9.02 -8.41 1.56
C ASP A 30 10.28 -7.94 2.28
N PRO A 31 10.94 -8.81 3.06
CA PRO A 31 12.18 -8.42 3.71
C PRO A 31 13.33 -8.16 2.75
N ALA A 32 13.27 -8.72 1.54
CA ALA A 32 14.33 -8.53 0.54
C ALA A 32 14.25 -7.19 -0.19
N TRP A 33 13.11 -6.51 -0.14
CA TRP A 33 12.95 -5.25 -0.85
C TRP A 33 13.59 -4.10 -0.09
N LYS A 34 14.23 -3.18 -0.83
CA LYS A 34 14.83 -2.00 -0.22
C LYS A 34 13.79 -0.92 -0.02
N LEU A 35 13.79 -0.32 1.16
CA LEU A 35 12.81 0.72 1.49
C LEU A 35 12.85 1.88 0.51
N ILE A 36 14.04 2.27 0.05
CA ILE A 36 14.18 3.40 -0.87
C ILE A 36 13.48 3.14 -2.21
N LEU A 37 13.22 1.89 -2.54
CA LEU A 37 12.54 1.54 -3.79
C LEU A 37 11.02 1.41 -3.61
N ALA A 38 10.53 1.42 -2.38
CA ALA A 38 9.10 1.21 -2.12
C ALA A 38 8.23 2.29 -2.78
N GLY A 39 8.63 3.56 -2.68
CA GLY A 39 7.88 4.66 -3.30
C GLY A 39 7.79 4.54 -4.81
N PRO A 40 8.93 4.44 -5.50
CA PRO A 40 8.90 4.26 -6.96
C PRO A 40 8.10 3.04 -7.41
N VAL A 41 8.24 1.90 -6.72
CA VAL A 41 7.45 0.70 -7.06
C VAL A 41 5.96 0.95 -6.87
N ALA A 42 5.59 1.54 -5.72
CA ALA A 42 4.18 1.84 -5.45
C ALA A 42 3.59 2.76 -6.51
N SER A 43 4.36 3.74 -6.98
CA SER A 43 3.92 4.67 -8.00
C SER A 43 3.65 3.96 -9.34
N ILE A 44 4.57 3.09 -9.76
CA ILE A 44 4.40 2.33 -11.00
C ILE A 44 3.15 1.45 -10.93
N ILE A 45 3.00 0.73 -9.83
CA ILE A 45 1.87 -0.19 -9.66
C ILE A 45 0.55 0.57 -9.57
N ALA A 46 0.51 1.69 -8.83
CA ALA A 46 -0.70 2.49 -8.71
C ALA A 46 -1.15 3.02 -10.07
N GLN A 47 -0.20 3.47 -10.90
CA GLN A 47 -0.51 3.96 -12.24
C GLN A 47 -1.04 2.84 -13.13
N LYS A 48 -0.42 1.68 -13.06
CA LYS A 48 -0.78 0.56 -13.93
C LYS A 48 -2.14 -0.03 -13.58
N TYR A 49 -2.44 -0.18 -12.32
CA TYR A 49 -3.65 -0.88 -11.87
C TYR A 49 -4.77 0.05 -11.43
N GLY A 50 -4.47 1.33 -11.24
CA GLY A 50 -5.47 2.30 -10.82
C GLY A 50 -6.02 2.05 -9.43
N LYS A 51 -5.20 1.50 -8.54
CA LYS A 51 -5.60 1.17 -7.17
C LYS A 51 -4.63 1.78 -6.18
N PRO A 52 -5.11 2.14 -4.97
CA PRO A 52 -4.19 2.56 -3.91
C PRO A 52 -3.20 1.44 -3.64
N THR A 53 -1.91 1.77 -3.57
CA THR A 53 -0.85 0.78 -3.48
C THR A 53 0.03 1.04 -2.28
N PHE A 54 0.16 0.03 -1.42
CA PHE A 54 0.99 0.04 -0.21
C PHE A 54 2.11 -0.97 -0.41
N ILE A 55 3.34 -0.48 -0.49
CA ILE A 55 4.52 -1.33 -0.67
C ILE A 55 5.43 -1.12 0.54
N TYR A 56 5.83 -2.21 1.19
CA TYR A 56 6.63 -2.07 2.40
C TYR A 56 7.81 -3.03 2.44
N LYS A 57 8.82 -2.64 3.25
CA LYS A 57 9.93 -3.50 3.59
C LYS A 57 9.66 -4.09 4.95
N LYS A 58 9.65 -5.42 5.02
CA LYS A 58 9.46 -6.13 6.28
C LYS A 58 10.81 -6.26 6.97
N MET A 59 10.89 -5.79 8.21
CA MET A 59 12.09 -5.90 9.02
C MET A 59 11.82 -6.84 10.19
N ASP A 60 12.76 -6.98 11.13
CA ASP A 60 12.67 -8.01 12.18
C ASP A 60 11.41 -7.89 13.03
N THR A 61 11.10 -6.71 13.51
CA THR A 61 9.95 -6.51 14.42
C THR A 61 8.92 -5.55 13.85
N GLU A 62 9.31 -4.69 12.93
CA GLU A 62 8.39 -3.72 12.34
C GLU A 62 8.65 -3.57 10.86
N SER A 63 7.71 -2.95 10.17
CA SER A 63 7.80 -2.72 8.72
C SER A 63 7.59 -1.25 8.44
N CYS A 64 8.22 -0.77 7.36
CA CYS A 64 8.06 0.59 6.88
C CYS A 64 7.65 0.55 5.42
N GLY A 65 6.77 1.44 5.01
CA GLY A 65 6.32 1.41 3.64
C GLY A 65 5.97 2.76 3.07
N SER A 66 5.74 2.73 1.78
CA SER A 66 5.31 3.89 1.00
C SER A 66 3.98 3.60 0.35
N VAL A 67 3.18 4.65 0.19
CA VAL A 67 1.83 4.54 -0.33
C VAL A 67 1.66 5.51 -1.48
N ARG A 68 1.00 5.06 -2.53
CA ARG A 68 0.65 5.93 -3.66
C ARG A 68 -0.81 5.70 -4.01
N SER A 69 -1.52 6.80 -4.26
CA SER A 69 -2.92 6.78 -4.65
C SER A 69 -3.14 7.92 -5.62
N LEU A 70 -3.71 7.62 -6.78
CA LEU A 70 -3.81 8.61 -7.86
C LEU A 70 -5.18 9.21 -8.03
N LYS A 71 -6.23 8.55 -7.55
CA LYS A 71 -7.60 8.99 -7.78
C LYS A 71 -8.07 9.98 -6.72
N GLU A 72 -8.84 10.96 -7.16
CA GLU A 72 -9.54 11.84 -6.23
C GLU A 72 -10.46 11.00 -5.35
N GLY A 73 -10.49 11.32 -4.07
CA GLY A 73 -11.33 10.60 -3.12
C GLY A 73 -10.69 9.37 -2.51
N GLU A 74 -9.58 8.90 -3.06
CA GLU A 74 -8.82 7.78 -2.46
C GLU A 74 -7.66 8.33 -1.65
N ASN A 75 -7.97 9.01 -0.56
CA ASN A 75 -6.98 9.67 0.29
C ASN A 75 -6.26 8.65 1.17
N SER A 76 -4.98 8.42 0.89
CA SER A 76 -4.20 7.41 1.62
C SER A 76 -4.02 7.77 3.09
N VAL A 77 -3.89 9.04 3.41
CA VAL A 77 -3.73 9.47 4.81
C VAL A 77 -5.01 9.22 5.60
N GLU A 78 -6.16 9.52 5.02
CA GLU A 78 -7.45 9.23 5.67
C GLU A 78 -7.66 7.74 5.86
N ALA A 79 -7.27 6.94 4.87
CA ALA A 79 -7.37 5.49 4.99
C ALA A 79 -6.54 5.00 6.16
N MET A 80 -5.30 5.46 6.27
CA MET A 80 -4.43 5.07 7.38
C MET A 80 -4.92 5.62 8.71
N SER A 81 -5.52 6.80 8.71
CA SER A 81 -6.08 7.38 9.93
C SER A 81 -7.17 6.49 10.51
N SER A 82 -7.94 5.82 9.65
CA SER A 82 -8.97 4.89 10.12
C SER A 82 -8.39 3.66 10.81
N CYS A 83 -7.08 3.42 10.64
CA CYS A 83 -6.36 2.30 11.22
C CYS A 83 -5.29 2.76 12.22
N LYS A 84 -5.37 4.01 12.68
CA LYS A 84 -4.27 4.65 13.42
C LYS A 84 -3.84 3.90 14.69
N ASP A 85 -4.77 3.19 15.32
CA ASP A 85 -4.49 2.54 16.61
C ASP A 85 -3.48 1.41 16.48
N ILE A 86 -3.30 0.87 15.28
CA ILE A 86 -2.35 -0.22 15.05
C ILE A 86 -1.09 0.23 14.31
N LEU A 87 -0.95 1.52 14.05
CA LEU A 87 0.21 2.08 13.35
C LEU A 87 1.16 2.74 14.35
N ILE A 88 2.47 2.61 14.11
CA ILE A 88 3.46 3.32 14.90
C ILE A 88 3.48 4.79 14.47
N THR A 89 3.62 5.02 13.18
CA THR A 89 3.54 6.36 12.58
C THR A 89 2.93 6.26 11.20
N TYR A 90 2.37 7.35 10.74
CA TYR A 90 1.90 7.46 9.36
C TYR A 90 1.77 8.93 9.01
N GLY A 91 1.79 9.24 7.71
CA GLY A 91 1.60 10.61 7.28
C GLY A 91 2.08 10.86 5.88
N GLY A 92 1.89 12.09 5.44
CA GLY A 92 2.27 12.55 4.12
C GLY A 92 1.13 13.31 3.47
N HIS A 93 0.92 13.05 2.20
CA HIS A 93 -0.14 13.69 1.42
C HIS A 93 -1.13 12.66 0.93
N ALA A 94 -2.31 13.11 0.49
CA ALA A 94 -3.38 12.22 0.04
C ALA A 94 -2.90 11.19 -0.98
N LYS A 95 -2.04 11.60 -1.91
CA LYS A 95 -1.59 10.74 -3.01
C LYS A 95 -0.23 10.12 -2.79
N ALA A 96 0.53 10.56 -1.80
CA ALA A 96 1.87 10.04 -1.52
C ALA A 96 2.14 10.13 -0.02
N SER A 97 2.22 8.99 0.64
CA SER A 97 2.36 8.94 2.09
C SER A 97 3.20 7.74 2.49
N GLY A 98 3.37 7.56 3.78
CA GLY A 98 4.16 6.44 4.30
C GLY A 98 3.70 6.04 5.69
N PHE A 99 4.22 4.91 6.15
CA PHE A 99 3.82 4.37 7.45
C PHE A 99 4.90 3.52 8.08
N ARG A 100 4.78 3.33 9.40
CA ARG A 100 5.54 2.32 10.15
C ARG A 100 4.55 1.54 10.99
N ILE A 101 4.76 0.24 11.08
CA ILE A 101 3.83 -0.66 11.76
C ILE A 101 4.59 -1.85 12.34
N LYS A 102 4.14 -2.37 13.48
CA LYS A 102 4.68 -3.61 14.00
C LYS A 102 4.23 -4.77 13.12
N ASN A 103 5.13 -5.73 12.90
CA ASN A 103 4.83 -6.87 12.03
C ASN A 103 3.60 -7.65 12.49
N GLU A 104 3.38 -7.73 13.79
CA GLU A 104 2.23 -8.44 14.33
C GLU A 104 0.89 -7.80 13.93
N ASN A 105 0.92 -6.54 13.50
CA ASN A 105 -0.28 -5.80 13.11
C ASN A 105 -0.47 -5.70 11.59
N LEU A 106 0.43 -6.29 10.81
CA LEU A 106 0.35 -6.20 9.34
C LEU A 106 -0.95 -6.76 8.78
N GLU A 107 -1.36 -7.93 9.25
CA GLU A 107 -2.58 -8.55 8.73
C GLU A 107 -3.81 -7.72 9.11
N GLU A 108 -3.85 -7.22 10.31
CA GLU A 108 -4.96 -6.37 10.76
C GLU A 108 -5.02 -5.08 9.96
N PHE A 109 -3.86 -4.50 9.64
CA PHE A 109 -3.78 -3.30 8.81
C PHE A 109 -4.34 -3.57 7.41
N LYS A 110 -3.96 -4.69 6.83
CA LYS A 110 -4.47 -5.09 5.50
C LYS A 110 -5.99 -5.19 5.51
N ILE A 111 -6.54 -5.85 6.52
CA ILE A 111 -7.99 -6.01 6.67
C ILE A 111 -8.67 -4.64 6.82
N CYS A 112 -8.10 -3.78 7.65
CA CYS A 112 -8.62 -2.44 7.88
C CYS A 112 -8.65 -1.62 6.59
N LEU A 113 -7.56 -1.66 5.83
CA LEU A 113 -7.47 -0.92 4.56
C LEU A 113 -8.47 -1.45 3.54
N ARG A 114 -8.62 -2.75 3.45
CA ARG A 114 -9.59 -3.35 2.52
C ARG A 114 -11.00 -2.89 2.86
N ALA A 115 -11.34 -2.91 4.14
CA ALA A 115 -12.66 -2.47 4.58
C ALA A 115 -12.89 -0.99 4.24
N TYR A 116 -11.88 -0.15 4.45
CA TYR A 116 -11.99 1.27 4.14
C TYR A 116 -12.27 1.51 2.65
N PHE A 117 -11.49 0.88 1.78
CA PHE A 117 -11.63 1.13 0.34
C PHE A 117 -12.86 0.47 -0.25
N GLU A 118 -13.31 -0.64 0.29
CA GLU A 118 -14.57 -1.24 -0.13
C GLU A 118 -15.75 -0.36 0.22
N LYS A 119 -15.74 0.21 1.41
CA LYS A 119 -16.76 1.14 1.85
C LYS A 119 -16.81 2.39 0.97
N LEU A 120 -15.62 2.90 0.63
CA LEU A 120 -15.50 4.07 -0.21
C LEU A 120 -16.12 3.83 -1.58
N GLU A 121 -15.87 2.66 -2.15
CA GLU A 121 -16.43 2.31 -3.46
C GLU A 121 -17.95 2.20 -3.41
N THR A 122 -18.49 1.60 -2.35
CA THR A 122 -19.93 1.50 -2.17
C THR A 122 -20.57 2.88 -2.13
N ARG A 123 -19.97 3.83 -1.42
CA ARG A 123 -20.44 5.21 -1.38
C ARG A 123 -20.48 5.84 -2.77
N ASN A 124 -19.43 5.61 -3.55
CA ASN A 124 -19.35 6.17 -4.89
C ASN A 124 -20.42 5.62 -5.81
N ILE A 125 -20.74 4.33 -5.65
CA ILE A 125 -21.78 3.69 -6.44
C ILE A 125 -23.16 4.26 -6.08
N GLU A 126 -23.40 4.54 -4.80
CA GLU A 126 -24.67 5.05 -4.33
C GLU A 126 -24.94 6.50 -4.73
N LYS A 127 -23.90 7.23 -5.08
CA LYS A 127 -24.06 8.59 -5.57
C LYS A 127 -24.48 8.60 -7.03
#